data_7be7fed2a6f8899c3c970497e909d5b0
#
_entry.id   7be7fed2a6f8899c3c970497e909d5b0
#
_cell.length_a   1.000
_cell.length_b   1.000
_cell.length_c   1.000
_cell.angle_alpha   90.00
_cell.angle_beta   90.00
_cell.angle_gamma   90.00
#
_symmetry.space_group_name_H-M   'P 1'
#
loop_
_entity.id
_entity.type
_entity.pdbx_description
1 polymer ?
#
loop_
_entity_poly.entity_id
_entity_poly.type
_entity_poly.pdbx_seq_one_letter_code
_entity_poly.pdbx_strand_id
1 'polypeptide(L)'
;RQADGSYTVTAKANDHENADGKYEAQVFYVDAQGRNKFVKKAFIDYTAPKPSADLTITKSEKDGTFTITAKNLQGFKGYKEVKIPFWSHANGMKDIIWYTPTRQADGSYTVTAKASDHENADGQYEAQVFYVDAQGQNRFVKKAFIDYKNQSRPTGTLLIQNNNKDTGTFDVVIKDVYSPKGVRTVQVPTWSDKDG
;
A
#
# COMPACT_ATOMS: atom_id res chain seq x y z
N ARG A 1 -31.06 24.02 -26.96
CA ARG A 1 -32.21 24.75 -26.39
C ARG A 1 -33.16 23.74 -25.78
N GLN A 2 -33.64 24.00 -24.58
CA GLN A 2 -34.63 23.19 -23.89
C GLN A 2 -36.04 23.59 -24.32
N ALA A 3 -37.02 22.75 -23.97
CA ALA A 3 -38.43 22.99 -24.29
C ALA A 3 -38.97 24.27 -23.64
N ASP A 4 -38.46 24.67 -22.49
CA ASP A 4 -38.80 25.89 -21.76
C ASP A 4 -38.13 27.18 -22.31
N GLY A 5 -37.34 27.02 -23.40
CA GLY A 5 -36.61 28.11 -24.01
C GLY A 5 -35.22 28.38 -23.42
N SER A 6 -34.84 27.73 -22.34
CA SER A 6 -33.50 27.85 -21.74
C SER A 6 -32.41 27.16 -22.59
N TYR A 7 -31.16 27.46 -22.30
CA TYR A 7 -29.98 26.81 -22.87
C TYR A 7 -29.16 26.26 -21.73
N THR A 8 -28.81 24.98 -21.82
CA THR A 8 -27.96 24.31 -20.84
C THR A 8 -26.70 23.77 -21.51
N VAL A 9 -25.57 24.00 -20.87
CA VAL A 9 -24.26 23.44 -21.22
C VAL A 9 -23.69 22.79 -19.97
N THR A 10 -23.12 21.61 -20.11
CA THR A 10 -22.37 20.96 -19.03
C THR A 10 -20.88 21.12 -19.30
N ALA A 11 -20.23 21.95 -18.51
CA ALA A 11 -18.78 22.06 -18.49
C ALA A 11 -18.17 21.02 -17.54
N LYS A 12 -16.99 20.55 -17.85
CA LYS A 12 -16.26 19.57 -17.05
C LYS A 12 -14.96 20.18 -16.56
N ALA A 13 -14.70 20.14 -15.26
CA ALA A 13 -13.43 20.59 -14.70
C ALA A 13 -12.22 19.85 -15.33
N ASN A 14 -12.43 18.61 -15.79
CA ASN A 14 -11.40 17.83 -16.47
C ASN A 14 -10.91 18.43 -17.79
N ASP A 15 -11.75 19.21 -18.47
CA ASP A 15 -11.37 19.94 -19.68
C ASP A 15 -10.43 21.12 -19.37
N HIS A 16 -10.25 21.40 -18.07
CA HIS A 16 -9.40 22.43 -17.49
C HIS A 16 -8.43 21.84 -16.47
N GLU A 17 -7.90 20.61 -16.71
CA GLU A 17 -6.91 19.92 -15.87
C GLU A 17 -7.35 19.67 -14.42
N ASN A 18 -8.67 19.73 -14.13
CA ASN A 18 -9.25 19.70 -12.79
C ASN A 18 -8.63 20.75 -11.84
N ALA A 19 -8.25 21.90 -12.34
CA ALA A 19 -7.64 22.94 -11.55
C ALA A 19 -8.57 23.41 -10.42
N ASP A 20 -8.05 23.51 -9.21
CA ASP A 20 -8.75 24.16 -8.11
C ASP A 20 -8.88 25.67 -8.37
N GLY A 21 -9.98 26.25 -7.91
CA GLY A 21 -10.16 27.69 -7.94
C GLY A 21 -11.46 28.14 -8.56
N LYS A 22 -11.45 29.38 -8.98
CA LYS A 22 -12.65 30.04 -9.54
C LYS A 22 -12.76 29.81 -11.03
N TYR A 23 -13.88 29.20 -11.43
CA TYR A 23 -14.25 29.06 -12.84
C TYR A 23 -15.19 30.16 -13.24
N GLU A 24 -14.98 30.73 -14.45
CA GLU A 24 -15.80 31.76 -15.04
C GLU A 24 -16.56 31.19 -16.24
N ALA A 25 -17.86 31.36 -16.27
CA ALA A 25 -18.70 31.12 -17.43
C ALA A 25 -19.19 32.45 -18.00
N GLN A 26 -19.10 32.57 -19.31
CA GLN A 26 -19.58 33.76 -20.02
C GLN A 26 -20.66 33.37 -21.03
N VAL A 27 -21.67 34.22 -21.18
CA VAL A 27 -22.72 34.11 -22.20
C VAL A 27 -22.50 35.16 -23.27
N PHE A 28 -22.49 34.70 -24.51
CA PHE A 28 -22.47 35.53 -25.71
C PHE A 28 -23.66 35.14 -26.60
N TYR A 29 -24.25 36.09 -27.28
CA TYR A 29 -25.00 35.77 -28.47
C TYR A 29 -24.24 36.21 -29.73
N VAL A 30 -24.53 35.55 -30.84
CA VAL A 30 -23.98 35.91 -32.14
C VAL A 30 -25.02 36.72 -32.90
N ASP A 31 -24.67 37.94 -33.30
CA ASP A 31 -25.56 38.80 -34.07
C ASP A 31 -25.69 38.33 -35.53
N ALA A 32 -26.61 38.99 -36.28
CA ALA A 32 -26.85 38.65 -37.68
C ALA A 32 -25.62 38.80 -38.59
N GLN A 33 -24.57 39.51 -38.14
CA GLN A 33 -23.32 39.70 -38.85
C GLN A 33 -22.24 38.72 -38.36
N GLY A 34 -22.59 37.73 -37.53
CA GLY A 34 -21.64 36.73 -37.00
C GLY A 34 -20.76 37.24 -35.87
N ARG A 35 -21.05 38.38 -35.25
CA ARG A 35 -20.21 38.96 -34.19
C ARG A 35 -20.71 38.54 -32.82
N ASN A 36 -19.75 38.13 -31.95
CA ASN A 36 -20.02 37.80 -30.56
C ASN A 36 -20.37 39.06 -29.76
N LYS A 37 -21.49 39.05 -29.07
CA LYS A 37 -21.97 40.07 -28.14
C LYS A 37 -22.03 39.52 -26.74
N PHE A 38 -21.17 40.04 -25.85
CA PHE A 38 -21.17 39.67 -24.44
C PHE A 38 -22.48 40.04 -23.77
N VAL A 39 -23.03 39.12 -22.99
CA VAL A 39 -24.28 39.32 -22.24
C VAL A 39 -23.99 39.38 -20.75
N LYS A 40 -23.41 38.33 -20.20
CA LYS A 40 -23.19 38.21 -18.75
C LYS A 40 -22.14 37.16 -18.46
N LYS A 41 -21.54 37.27 -17.27
CA LYS A 41 -20.65 36.26 -16.69
C LYS A 41 -21.08 35.84 -15.30
N ALA A 42 -20.72 34.63 -14.92
CA ALA A 42 -20.90 34.07 -13.59
C ALA A 42 -19.69 33.26 -13.19
N PHE A 43 -19.56 33.07 -11.90
CA PHE A 43 -18.44 32.34 -11.32
C PHE A 43 -18.89 31.21 -10.41
N ILE A 44 -18.09 30.15 -10.32
CA ILE A 44 -18.23 29.08 -9.35
C ILE A 44 -16.86 28.72 -8.81
N ASP A 45 -16.75 28.53 -7.50
CA ASP A 45 -15.56 27.99 -6.89
C ASP A 45 -15.61 26.45 -6.98
N TYR A 46 -14.53 25.87 -7.45
CA TYR A 46 -14.39 24.43 -7.58
C TYR A 46 -13.15 23.95 -6.80
N THR A 47 -13.33 22.86 -6.10
CA THR A 47 -12.22 22.15 -5.44
C THR A 47 -12.20 20.71 -5.95
N ALA A 48 -11.10 20.33 -6.56
CA ALA A 48 -10.94 18.98 -7.06
C ALA A 48 -10.95 17.96 -5.91
N PRO A 49 -11.61 16.81 -6.06
CA PRO A 49 -11.53 15.74 -5.07
C PRO A 49 -10.09 15.32 -4.85
N LYS A 50 -9.62 15.38 -3.60
CA LYS A 50 -8.27 14.92 -3.27
C LYS A 50 -8.16 13.41 -3.47
N PRO A 51 -7.03 12.92 -3.99
CA PRO A 51 -6.77 11.50 -4.08
C PRO A 51 -6.90 10.82 -2.71
N SER A 52 -7.71 9.78 -2.64
CA SER A 52 -7.86 8.95 -1.43
C SER A 52 -8.16 7.50 -1.80
N ALA A 53 -7.82 6.59 -0.91
CA ALA A 53 -8.14 5.17 -1.01
C ALA A 53 -8.15 4.53 0.37
N ASP A 54 -8.85 3.41 0.51
CA ASP A 54 -8.67 2.48 1.62
C ASP A 54 -7.61 1.47 1.22
N LEU A 55 -6.63 1.24 2.08
CA LEU A 55 -5.56 0.28 1.87
C LEU A 55 -5.56 -0.74 3.01
N THR A 56 -5.64 -2.01 2.66
CA THR A 56 -5.60 -3.12 3.62
C THR A 56 -4.52 -4.11 3.22
N ILE A 57 -3.89 -4.72 4.22
CA ILE A 57 -2.95 -5.81 4.05
C ILE A 57 -3.46 -6.99 4.88
N THR A 58 -3.57 -8.16 4.26
CA THR A 58 -3.78 -9.43 4.95
C THR A 58 -2.59 -10.33 4.71
N LYS A 59 -2.37 -11.31 5.60
CA LYS A 59 -1.23 -12.22 5.50
C LYS A 59 -1.64 -13.66 5.68
N SER A 60 -0.90 -14.57 5.05
CA SER A 60 -0.83 -15.98 5.39
C SER A 60 0.56 -16.27 5.95
N GLU A 61 0.65 -16.45 7.27
CA GLU A 61 1.95 -16.74 7.92
C GLU A 61 2.50 -18.10 7.48
N LYS A 62 1.60 -19.05 7.22
CA LYS A 62 1.96 -20.39 6.74
C LYS A 62 2.67 -20.36 5.38
N ASP A 63 2.19 -19.51 4.47
CA ASP A 63 2.68 -19.46 3.10
C ASP A 63 3.64 -18.30 2.87
N GLY A 64 3.82 -17.43 3.88
CA GLY A 64 4.65 -16.24 3.77
C GLY A 64 4.15 -15.28 2.70
N THR A 65 2.81 -15.16 2.54
CA THR A 65 2.21 -14.31 1.52
C THR A 65 1.42 -13.16 2.12
N PHE A 66 1.40 -12.04 1.42
CA PHE A 66 0.61 -10.85 1.76
C PHE A 66 -0.33 -10.55 0.59
N THR A 67 -1.60 -10.31 0.92
CA THR A 67 -2.55 -9.76 -0.05
C THR A 67 -2.80 -8.31 0.30
N ILE A 68 -2.45 -7.41 -0.61
CA ILE A 68 -2.57 -5.97 -0.44
C ILE A 68 -3.70 -5.49 -1.35
N THR A 69 -4.69 -4.82 -0.79
CA THR A 69 -5.88 -4.40 -1.52
C THR A 69 -6.15 -2.91 -1.29
N ALA A 70 -6.24 -2.16 -2.39
CA ALA A 70 -6.70 -0.79 -2.41
C ALA A 70 -8.15 -0.73 -2.91
N LYS A 71 -9.04 -0.10 -2.13
CA LYS A 71 -10.47 0.07 -2.43
C LYS A 71 -10.89 1.52 -2.31
N ASN A 72 -12.12 1.80 -2.75
CA ASN A 72 -12.76 3.12 -2.60
C ASN A 72 -11.88 4.26 -3.13
N LEU A 73 -11.26 4.03 -4.29
CA LEU A 73 -10.37 5.02 -4.90
C LEU A 73 -11.15 6.26 -5.29
N GLN A 74 -10.79 7.40 -4.72
CA GLN A 74 -11.35 8.72 -5.02
C GLN A 74 -10.29 9.60 -5.67
N GLY A 75 -10.73 10.58 -6.47
CA GLY A 75 -9.81 11.50 -7.14
C GLY A 75 -8.89 10.84 -8.17
N PHE A 76 -9.17 9.58 -8.57
CA PHE A 76 -8.35 8.82 -9.54
C PHE A 76 -8.52 9.28 -10.98
N LYS A 77 -9.55 10.09 -11.26
CA LYS A 77 -9.79 10.59 -12.62
C LYS A 77 -8.62 11.45 -13.12
N GLY A 78 -8.06 11.09 -14.28
CA GLY A 78 -6.89 11.76 -14.86
C GLY A 78 -5.55 11.10 -14.49
N TYR A 79 -5.55 10.07 -13.63
CA TYR A 79 -4.39 9.22 -13.38
C TYR A 79 -4.38 8.01 -14.32
N LYS A 80 -3.18 7.56 -14.68
CA LYS A 80 -2.99 6.46 -15.64
C LYS A 80 -3.05 5.09 -14.99
N GLU A 81 -2.45 4.95 -13.81
CA GLU A 81 -2.33 3.68 -13.12
C GLU A 81 -2.22 3.84 -11.60
N VAL A 82 -2.36 2.72 -10.91
CA VAL A 82 -2.09 2.58 -9.48
C VAL A 82 -0.79 1.81 -9.31
N LYS A 83 0.07 2.24 -8.39
CA LYS A 83 1.27 1.51 -7.95
C LYS A 83 1.18 1.24 -6.46
N ILE A 84 1.69 0.08 -6.07
CA ILE A 84 1.75 -0.33 -4.66
C ILE A 84 3.18 -0.78 -4.35
N PRO A 85 4.05 0.11 -3.83
CA PRO A 85 5.31 -0.31 -3.23
C PRO A 85 5.05 -1.02 -1.89
N PHE A 86 5.86 -2.05 -1.63
CA PHE A 86 5.81 -2.84 -0.41
C PHE A 86 7.23 -3.24 0.00
N TRP A 87 7.52 -3.20 1.31
CA TRP A 87 8.84 -3.53 1.85
C TRP A 87 8.77 -3.92 3.33
N SER A 88 9.84 -4.54 3.84
CA SER A 88 10.03 -4.80 5.26
C SER A 88 10.71 -3.63 5.95
N HIS A 89 10.32 -3.29 7.17
CA HIS A 89 11.02 -2.27 7.96
C HIS A 89 12.39 -2.77 8.45
N ALA A 90 12.58 -4.09 8.55
CA ALA A 90 13.86 -4.67 8.96
C ALA A 90 14.98 -4.36 7.96
N ASN A 91 14.67 -4.39 6.66
CA ASN A 91 15.62 -4.09 5.58
C ASN A 91 15.50 -2.64 5.09
N GLY A 92 14.49 -1.91 5.57
CA GLY A 92 14.16 -0.56 5.14
C GLY A 92 13.82 -0.52 3.64
N MET A 93 14.06 0.61 3.00
CA MET A 93 13.74 0.77 1.57
C MET A 93 14.69 0.02 0.63
N LYS A 94 15.65 -0.77 1.14
CA LYS A 94 16.57 -1.56 0.31
C LYS A 94 15.87 -2.72 -0.40
N ASP A 95 14.80 -3.24 0.19
CA ASP A 95 14.00 -4.34 -0.36
C ASP A 95 12.65 -3.90 -0.94
N ILE A 96 12.48 -2.60 -1.21
CA ILE A 96 11.25 -2.06 -1.77
C ILE A 96 10.97 -2.64 -3.17
N ILE A 97 9.77 -3.22 -3.33
CA ILE A 97 9.28 -3.70 -4.62
C ILE A 97 8.05 -2.89 -5.01
N TRP A 98 8.08 -2.33 -6.22
CA TRP A 98 6.99 -1.56 -6.80
C TRP A 98 6.08 -2.45 -7.63
N TYR A 99 4.94 -2.81 -7.07
CA TYR A 99 3.96 -3.64 -7.74
C TYR A 99 3.00 -2.81 -8.60
N THR A 100 2.60 -3.40 -9.75
CA THR A 100 1.44 -2.95 -10.51
C THR A 100 0.27 -3.87 -10.15
N PRO A 101 -0.70 -3.41 -9.34
CA PRO A 101 -1.79 -4.27 -8.89
C PRO A 101 -2.78 -4.57 -10.01
N THR A 102 -3.47 -5.70 -9.90
CA THR A 102 -4.54 -6.07 -10.82
C THR A 102 -5.86 -5.44 -10.39
N ARG A 103 -6.55 -4.79 -11.33
CA ARG A 103 -7.90 -4.27 -11.09
C ARG A 103 -8.90 -5.41 -11.08
N GLN A 104 -9.72 -5.46 -10.04
CA GLN A 104 -10.76 -6.47 -9.84
C GLN A 104 -12.10 -6.00 -10.44
N ALA A 105 -13.06 -6.92 -10.57
CA ALA A 105 -14.39 -6.62 -11.09
C ALA A 105 -15.18 -5.61 -10.23
N ASP A 106 -14.92 -5.58 -8.91
CA ASP A 106 -15.51 -4.61 -7.97
C ASP A 106 -14.85 -3.23 -7.99
N GLY A 107 -13.86 -3.03 -8.88
CA GLY A 107 -13.10 -1.79 -9.00
C GLY A 107 -11.95 -1.63 -8.01
N SER A 108 -11.74 -2.58 -7.10
CA SER A 108 -10.55 -2.61 -6.23
C SER A 108 -9.29 -3.00 -7.02
N TYR A 109 -8.13 -2.74 -6.41
CA TYR A 109 -6.83 -3.11 -6.93
C TYR A 109 -6.13 -4.01 -5.93
N THR A 110 -5.68 -5.18 -6.39
CA THR A 110 -5.09 -6.21 -5.52
C THR A 110 -3.75 -6.68 -6.06
N VAL A 111 -2.80 -6.92 -5.15
CA VAL A 111 -1.52 -7.57 -5.43
C VAL A 111 -1.20 -8.59 -4.33
N THR A 112 -0.52 -9.66 -4.71
CA THR A 112 0.06 -10.62 -3.77
C THR A 112 1.57 -10.45 -3.77
N ALA A 113 2.13 -10.17 -2.59
CA ALA A 113 3.56 -10.11 -2.32
C ALA A 113 4.00 -11.32 -1.48
N LYS A 114 5.29 -11.64 -1.48
CA LYS A 114 5.84 -12.76 -0.71
C LYS A 114 6.90 -12.27 0.27
N ALA A 115 6.90 -12.82 1.48
CA ALA A 115 7.93 -12.55 2.47
C ALA A 115 9.34 -12.94 1.97
N SER A 116 9.41 -13.98 1.12
CA SER A 116 10.68 -14.43 0.50
C SER A 116 11.35 -13.36 -0.36
N ASP A 117 10.57 -12.46 -0.96
CA ASP A 117 11.07 -11.37 -1.79
C ASP A 117 11.70 -10.25 -0.91
N HIS A 118 11.48 -10.33 0.41
CA HIS A 118 11.97 -9.44 1.45
C HIS A 118 12.80 -10.22 2.50
N GLU A 119 13.59 -11.21 2.05
CA GLU A 119 14.48 -12.04 2.88
C GLU A 119 13.78 -12.79 4.03
N ASN A 120 12.44 -12.96 3.95
CA ASN A 120 11.60 -13.49 5.02
C ASN A 120 11.80 -12.75 6.36
N ALA A 121 12.02 -11.45 6.32
CA ALA A 121 12.29 -10.65 7.50
C ALA A 121 11.12 -10.69 8.48
N ASP A 122 11.40 -10.87 9.77
CA ASP A 122 10.44 -10.69 10.84
C ASP A 122 10.21 -9.20 11.10
N GLY A 123 9.02 -8.84 11.55
CA GLY A 123 8.68 -7.48 11.96
C GLY A 123 7.63 -6.82 11.11
N GLN A 124 7.64 -5.49 11.11
CA GLN A 124 6.64 -4.70 10.43
C GLN A 124 6.95 -4.56 8.93
N TYR A 125 5.91 -4.69 8.12
CA TYR A 125 5.92 -4.41 6.69
C TYR A 125 5.02 -3.21 6.38
N GLU A 126 5.38 -2.45 5.37
CA GLU A 126 4.63 -1.28 4.93
C GLU A 126 4.24 -1.42 3.45
N ALA A 127 2.98 -1.11 3.15
CA ALA A 127 2.48 -0.89 1.81
C ALA A 127 2.04 0.55 1.66
N GLN A 128 2.26 1.11 0.48
CA GLN A 128 1.73 2.41 0.11
C GLN A 128 0.95 2.31 -1.21
N VAL A 129 -0.03 3.19 -1.40
CA VAL A 129 -0.72 3.38 -2.67
C VAL A 129 -0.30 4.70 -3.29
N PHE A 130 0.06 4.66 -4.55
CA PHE A 130 0.32 5.82 -5.39
C PHE A 130 -0.58 5.81 -6.61
N TYR A 131 -1.03 6.98 -7.01
CA TYR A 131 -1.60 7.22 -8.33
C TYR A 131 -0.53 7.81 -9.23
N VAL A 132 -0.40 7.28 -10.45
CA VAL A 132 0.53 7.81 -11.45
C VAL A 132 -0.22 8.79 -12.34
N ASP A 133 0.21 10.05 -12.34
CA ASP A 133 -0.43 11.10 -13.14
C ASP A 133 -0.09 11.01 -14.65
N ALA A 134 -0.66 11.92 -15.43
CA ALA A 134 -0.45 11.95 -16.87
C ALA A 134 1.02 12.18 -17.27
N GLN A 135 1.81 12.80 -16.39
CA GLN A 135 3.23 13.07 -16.56
C GLN A 135 4.12 11.92 -16.06
N GLY A 136 3.51 10.83 -15.55
CA GLY A 136 4.24 9.68 -15.01
C GLY A 136 4.74 9.90 -13.58
N GLN A 137 4.28 10.93 -12.87
CA GLN A 137 4.70 11.19 -11.50
C GLN A 137 3.86 10.41 -10.50
N ASN A 138 4.52 9.84 -9.51
CA ASN A 138 3.87 9.13 -8.41
C ASN A 138 3.29 10.11 -7.39
N ARG A 139 1.99 10.04 -7.14
CA ARG A 139 1.27 10.83 -6.13
C ARG A 139 0.87 9.92 -4.99
N PHE A 140 1.46 10.13 -3.82
CA PHE A 140 1.13 9.37 -2.62
C PHE A 140 -0.34 9.58 -2.23
N VAL A 141 -1.00 8.48 -1.84
CA VAL A 141 -2.43 8.48 -1.45
C VAL A 141 -2.62 7.96 -0.03
N LYS A 142 -2.10 6.76 0.27
CA LYS A 142 -2.34 6.08 1.55
C LYS A 142 -1.22 5.12 1.86
N LYS A 143 -1.03 4.82 3.16
CA LYS A 143 -0.16 3.73 3.63
C LYS A 143 -0.87 2.86 4.65
N ALA A 144 -0.41 1.62 4.76
CA ALA A 144 -0.85 0.63 5.73
C ALA A 144 0.33 -0.21 6.20
N PHE A 145 0.19 -0.83 7.37
CA PHE A 145 1.21 -1.64 8.00
C PHE A 145 0.65 -2.99 8.40
N ILE A 146 1.52 -4.00 8.47
CA ILE A 146 1.21 -5.30 9.02
C ILE A 146 2.46 -5.89 9.69
N ASP A 147 2.29 -6.51 10.84
CA ASP A 147 3.36 -7.27 11.46
C ASP A 147 3.38 -8.70 10.92
N TYR A 148 4.56 -9.21 10.62
CA TYR A 148 4.77 -10.57 10.14
C TYR A 148 5.83 -11.28 10.96
N LYS A 149 5.59 -12.57 11.22
CA LYS A 149 6.56 -13.47 11.83
C LYS A 149 6.75 -14.68 10.92
N ASN A 150 7.98 -14.89 10.53
CA ASN A 150 8.35 -16.00 9.67
C ASN A 150 8.22 -17.32 10.42
N GLN A 151 7.16 -18.07 10.14
CA GLN A 151 6.93 -19.39 10.72
C GLN A 151 7.67 -20.51 9.99
N SER A 152 8.38 -20.22 8.91
CA SER A 152 9.17 -21.21 8.21
C SER A 152 10.51 -21.52 8.90
N ARG A 153 10.90 -20.73 9.91
CA ARG A 153 12.11 -20.96 10.72
C ARG A 153 11.80 -21.84 11.91
N PRO A 154 12.65 -22.81 12.23
CA PRO A 154 12.59 -23.49 13.50
C PRO A 154 12.72 -22.50 14.66
N THR A 155 11.94 -22.69 15.72
CA THR A 155 12.01 -21.87 16.93
C THR A 155 12.14 -22.75 18.16
N GLY A 156 12.59 -22.18 19.25
CA GLY A 156 12.68 -22.81 20.55
C GLY A 156 13.21 -21.82 21.59
N THR A 157 12.90 -22.09 22.83
CA THR A 157 13.43 -21.35 23.99
C THR A 157 14.50 -22.19 24.66
N LEU A 158 15.68 -21.61 24.90
CA LEU A 158 16.77 -22.27 25.65
C LEU A 158 16.95 -21.60 26.99
N LEU A 159 16.98 -22.43 28.05
CA LEU A 159 17.20 -22.00 29.42
C LEU A 159 18.34 -22.81 30.00
N ILE A 160 19.23 -22.18 30.77
CA ILE A 160 20.25 -22.85 31.60
C ILE A 160 19.82 -22.67 33.06
N GLN A 161 19.70 -23.78 33.77
CA GLN A 161 19.26 -23.80 35.17
C GLN A 161 20.01 -24.87 35.97
N ASN A 162 19.73 -24.91 37.27
CA ASN A 162 20.36 -25.90 38.20
C ASN A 162 21.88 -25.95 38.15
N ASN A 163 22.49 -24.75 38.01
CA ASN A 163 23.96 -24.66 38.03
C ASN A 163 24.51 -25.07 39.41
N ASN A 164 25.12 -26.24 39.48
CA ASN A 164 25.77 -26.77 40.69
C ASN A 164 27.28 -26.62 40.56
N LYS A 165 27.84 -25.70 41.32
CA LYS A 165 29.28 -25.39 41.31
C LYS A 165 30.14 -26.50 41.93
N ASP A 166 29.56 -27.29 42.85
CA ASP A 166 30.30 -28.36 43.54
C ASP A 166 30.49 -29.56 42.65
N THR A 167 29.52 -29.85 41.82
CA THR A 167 29.58 -30.98 40.86
C THR A 167 29.99 -30.55 39.44
N GLY A 168 30.04 -29.25 39.17
CA GLY A 168 30.33 -28.73 37.84
C GLY A 168 29.22 -29.03 36.82
N THR A 169 27.96 -29.21 37.26
CA THR A 169 26.84 -29.58 36.40
C THR A 169 25.82 -28.45 36.26
N PHE A 170 25.16 -28.41 35.12
CA PHE A 170 24.02 -27.54 34.88
C PHE A 170 23.04 -28.20 33.91
N ASP A 171 21.77 -27.82 33.97
CA ASP A 171 20.76 -28.29 33.06
C ASP A 171 20.55 -27.30 31.91
N VAL A 172 20.51 -27.83 30.70
CA VAL A 172 20.07 -27.10 29.50
C VAL A 172 18.69 -27.54 29.15
N VAL A 173 17.73 -26.66 29.31
CA VAL A 173 16.29 -26.95 29.05
C VAL A 173 15.86 -26.23 27.79
N ILE A 174 15.33 -26.97 26.82
CA ILE A 174 14.74 -26.45 25.59
C ILE A 174 13.23 -26.60 25.67
N LYS A 175 12.52 -25.51 25.42
CA LYS A 175 11.05 -25.47 25.42
C LYS A 175 10.54 -24.91 24.10
N ASP A 176 9.27 -25.10 23.83
CA ASP A 176 8.54 -24.51 22.71
C ASP A 176 9.21 -24.75 21.36
N VAL A 177 9.79 -25.94 21.20
CA VAL A 177 10.49 -26.32 19.95
C VAL A 177 9.45 -26.51 18.86
N TYR A 178 9.58 -25.72 17.83
CA TYR A 178 8.71 -25.75 16.65
C TYR A 178 9.55 -25.82 15.38
N SER A 179 9.09 -26.59 14.41
CA SER A 179 9.55 -26.55 13.01
C SER A 179 8.37 -26.84 12.07
N PRO A 180 8.23 -26.07 10.98
CA PRO A 180 7.14 -26.28 9.99
C PRO A 180 7.13 -27.69 9.38
N LYS A 181 8.28 -28.35 9.32
CA LYS A 181 8.46 -29.72 8.79
C LYS A 181 8.48 -30.79 9.88
N GLY A 182 8.13 -30.43 11.12
CA GLY A 182 8.24 -31.28 12.29
C GLY A 182 9.67 -31.32 12.87
N VAL A 183 9.76 -31.80 14.11
CA VAL A 183 11.04 -31.96 14.82
C VAL A 183 11.32 -33.44 14.97
N ARG A 184 12.37 -33.93 14.32
CA ARG A 184 12.81 -35.33 14.47
C ARG A 184 13.74 -35.51 15.66
N THR A 185 14.66 -34.56 15.85
CA THR A 185 15.70 -34.64 16.89
C THR A 185 16.09 -33.23 17.30
N VAL A 186 16.33 -33.02 18.60
CA VAL A 186 16.95 -31.82 19.13
C VAL A 186 18.38 -32.19 19.58
N GLN A 187 19.36 -31.42 19.14
CA GLN A 187 20.78 -31.58 19.55
C GLN A 187 21.20 -30.34 20.32
N VAL A 188 21.94 -30.54 21.39
CA VAL A 188 22.41 -29.49 22.30
C VAL A 188 23.90 -29.62 22.48
N PRO A 189 24.73 -29.15 21.55
CA PRO A 189 26.17 -29.10 21.76
C PRO A 189 26.48 -28.07 22.87
N THR A 190 27.42 -28.42 23.73
CA THR A 190 27.98 -27.54 24.77
C THR A 190 29.48 -27.53 24.66
N TRP A 191 30.10 -26.38 24.86
CA TRP A 191 31.56 -26.20 24.83
C TRP A 191 31.94 -25.07 25.77
N SER A 192 33.20 -24.97 26.13
CA SER A 192 33.77 -23.85 26.87
C SER A 192 34.40 -22.83 25.92
N ASP A 193 34.43 -21.56 26.29
CA ASP A 193 35.11 -20.50 25.51
C ASP A 193 36.63 -20.72 25.41
N LYS A 194 37.18 -21.61 26.27
CA LYS A 194 38.60 -21.95 26.25
C LYS A 194 38.97 -23.00 25.22
N ASP A 195 37.99 -23.82 24.85
CA ASP A 195 38.19 -24.97 23.97
C ASP A 195 37.61 -24.78 22.55
N GLY A 196 37.10 -23.58 22.25
CA GLY A 196 36.60 -23.17 20.96
C GLY A 196 35.16 -22.84 20.91
#